data_26658ab06e5d2ffb058bb64c7e21d75d
#
_entry.id   26658ab06e5d2ffb058bb64c7e21d75d
#
_cell.length_a   1.000
_cell.length_b   1.000
_cell.length_c   1.000
_cell.angle_alpha   90.00
_cell.angle_beta   90.00
_cell.angle_gamma   90.00
#
_symmetry.space_group_name_H-M   'P 1'
#
loop_
_entity.id
_entity.type
_entity.pdbx_description
1 polymer ?
#
loop_
_entity_poly.entity_id
_entity_poly.type
_entity_poly.pdbx_seq_one_letter_code
_entity_poly.pdbx_strand_id
1 'polypeptide(L)'
;MNIQPLVDQYLIMTKEVMPKMAREATNSWPVRNDHCFQRIVLDSVCQGVWYESIDRPAYKHLSHAQAKLAVQLCNEIIAGQVDLSQLNLQSLTWRGKR
;
A
#
# COMPACT_ATOMS: atom_id res chain seq x y z
N MET A 1 5.60 18.04 13.61
CA MET A 1 4.31 17.33 13.52
C MET A 1 4.56 15.82 13.63
N ASN A 2 3.79 15.14 14.45
CA ASN A 2 3.97 13.71 14.68
C ASN A 2 3.26 12.89 13.59
N ILE A 3 4.03 12.13 12.82
CA ILE A 3 3.48 11.29 11.74
C ILE A 3 3.07 9.90 12.24
N GLN A 4 3.36 9.56 13.50
CA GLN A 4 3.13 8.21 14.01
C GLN A 4 1.69 7.73 13.85
N PRO A 5 0.66 8.57 14.11
CA PRO A 5 -0.72 8.11 13.89
C PRO A 5 -0.99 7.71 12.43
N LEU A 6 -0.40 8.40 11.47
CA LEU A 6 -0.56 8.06 10.05
C LEU A 6 0.14 6.74 9.72
N VAL A 7 1.35 6.55 10.26
CA VAL A 7 2.09 5.30 10.06
C VAL A 7 1.33 4.13 10.69
N ASP A 8 0.79 4.32 11.89
CA ASP A 8 0.01 3.29 12.56
C ASP A 8 -1.23 2.90 11.75
N GLN A 9 -1.94 3.88 11.19
CA GLN A 9 -3.09 3.61 10.33
C GLN A 9 -2.68 2.82 9.09
N TYR A 10 -1.60 3.23 8.44
CA TYR A 10 -1.08 2.53 7.27
C TYR A 10 -0.75 1.07 7.60
N LEU A 11 -0.06 0.84 8.72
CA LEU A 11 0.32 -0.52 9.13
C LEU A 11 -0.90 -1.37 9.46
N ILE A 12 -1.88 -0.82 10.18
CA ILE A 12 -3.11 -1.56 10.51
C ILE A 12 -3.87 -1.93 9.23
N MET A 13 -4.03 -0.99 8.32
CA MET A 13 -4.77 -1.24 7.09
C MET A 13 -4.09 -2.28 6.21
N THR A 14 -2.76 -2.23 6.08
CA THR A 14 -2.04 -3.16 5.21
C THR A 14 -1.80 -4.52 5.84
N LYS A 15 -1.69 -4.60 7.17
CA LYS A 15 -1.39 -5.86 7.86
C LYS A 15 -2.62 -6.59 8.36
N GLU A 16 -3.71 -5.88 8.65
CA GLU A 16 -4.89 -6.49 9.27
C GLU A 16 -6.13 -6.34 8.41
N VAL A 17 -6.48 -5.11 8.02
CA VAL A 17 -7.75 -4.86 7.32
C VAL A 17 -7.76 -5.46 5.92
N MET A 18 -6.77 -5.12 5.10
CA MET A 18 -6.74 -5.60 3.71
C MET A 18 -6.56 -7.11 3.61
N PRO A 19 -5.64 -7.73 4.37
CA PRO A 19 -5.53 -9.20 4.32
C PRO A 19 -6.82 -9.91 4.75
N LYS A 20 -7.53 -9.37 5.72
CA LYS A 20 -8.83 -9.91 6.13
C LYS A 20 -9.84 -9.80 5.00
N MET A 21 -9.93 -8.63 4.37
CA MET A 21 -10.82 -8.42 3.22
C MET A 21 -10.48 -9.37 2.07
N ALA A 22 -9.19 -9.58 1.82
CA ALA A 22 -8.73 -10.45 0.74
C ALA A 22 -9.14 -11.91 0.94
N ARG A 23 -9.32 -12.33 2.19
CA ARG A 23 -9.73 -13.70 2.53
C ARG A 23 -11.23 -13.91 2.40
N GLU A 24 -12.00 -12.83 2.29
CA GLU A 24 -13.45 -12.93 2.17
C GLU A 24 -13.86 -13.32 0.76
N ALA A 25 -14.86 -14.19 0.64
CA ALA A 25 -15.23 -14.83 -0.62
C ALA A 25 -15.75 -13.86 -1.69
N THR A 26 -16.23 -12.70 -1.28
CA THR A 26 -16.78 -11.70 -2.21
C THR A 26 -15.70 -10.85 -2.87
N ASN A 27 -14.45 -11.05 -2.48
CA ASN A 27 -13.35 -10.21 -2.93
C ASN A 27 -12.49 -10.94 -3.95
N SER A 28 -12.24 -10.28 -5.09
CA SER A 28 -11.44 -10.85 -6.19
C SER A 28 -10.07 -10.16 -6.31
N TRP A 29 -9.53 -9.65 -5.21
CA TRP A 29 -8.25 -8.97 -5.23
C TRP A 29 -7.11 -9.91 -5.68
N PRO A 30 -6.14 -9.38 -6.44
CA PRO A 30 -5.05 -10.18 -6.99
C PRO A 30 -3.99 -10.59 -5.97
N VAL A 31 -4.00 -9.99 -4.78
CA VAL A 31 -3.02 -10.24 -3.72
C VAL A 31 -3.72 -10.43 -2.40
N ARG A 32 -3.07 -11.10 -1.43
CA ARG A 32 -3.68 -11.43 -0.14
C ARG A 32 -2.78 -11.16 1.06
N ASN A 33 -1.49 -10.94 0.86
CA ASN A 33 -0.53 -10.80 1.94
C ASN A 33 -0.23 -9.34 2.24
N ASP A 34 0.09 -9.07 3.51
CA ASP A 34 0.48 -7.73 3.95
C ASP A 34 1.64 -7.16 3.13
N HIS A 35 2.65 -7.98 2.82
CA HIS A 35 3.78 -7.54 1.98
C HIS A 35 3.33 -7.04 0.63
N CYS A 36 2.36 -7.71 0.02
CA CYS A 36 1.84 -7.32 -1.30
C CYS A 36 1.10 -6.00 -1.24
N PHE A 37 0.27 -5.81 -0.21
CA PHE A 37 -0.47 -4.55 -0.04
C PHE A 37 0.49 -3.40 0.22
N GLN A 38 1.50 -3.61 1.06
CA GLN A 38 2.50 -2.58 1.35
C GLN A 38 3.29 -2.21 0.10
N ARG A 39 3.69 -3.20 -0.69
CA ARG A 39 4.38 -2.97 -1.95
C ARG A 39 3.54 -2.10 -2.89
N ILE A 40 2.29 -2.48 -3.10
CA ILE A 40 1.39 -1.77 -4.02
C ILE A 40 1.19 -0.32 -3.57
N VAL A 41 0.90 -0.12 -2.28
CA VAL A 41 0.66 1.21 -1.74
C VAL A 41 1.91 2.08 -1.85
N LEU A 42 3.05 1.56 -1.42
CA LEU A 42 4.30 2.33 -1.42
C LEU A 42 4.80 2.63 -2.82
N ASP A 43 4.74 1.65 -3.73
CA ASP A 43 5.11 1.89 -5.12
C ASP A 43 4.21 2.95 -5.75
N SER A 44 2.92 2.92 -5.45
CA SER A 44 1.97 3.91 -5.96
C SER A 44 2.27 5.31 -5.41
N VAL A 45 2.58 5.41 -4.12
CA VAL A 45 2.94 6.69 -3.49
C VAL A 45 4.22 7.24 -4.11
N CYS A 46 5.22 6.39 -4.34
CA CYS A 46 6.52 6.79 -4.89
C CYS A 46 6.53 6.90 -6.41
N GLN A 47 5.50 6.43 -7.09
CA GLN A 47 5.43 6.37 -8.55
C GLN A 47 6.63 5.63 -9.14
N GLY A 48 6.95 4.48 -8.53
CA GLY A 48 8.09 3.65 -8.89
C GLY A 48 8.36 2.64 -7.78
N VAL A 49 9.48 1.95 -7.86
CA VAL A 49 9.87 0.98 -6.82
C VAL A 49 10.23 1.74 -5.54
N TRP A 50 9.48 1.50 -4.47
CA TRP A 50 9.54 2.34 -3.26
C TRP A 50 10.92 2.39 -2.61
N TYR A 51 11.67 1.26 -2.61
CA TYR A 51 12.97 1.23 -1.92
C TYR A 51 14.07 1.99 -2.67
N GLU A 52 13.78 2.54 -3.85
CA GLU A 52 14.68 3.47 -4.52
C GLU A 52 14.52 4.89 -3.97
N SER A 53 13.43 5.16 -3.26
CA SER A 53 13.13 6.48 -2.71
C SER A 53 13.05 6.51 -1.19
N ILE A 54 12.78 5.37 -0.56
CA ILE A 54 12.58 5.27 0.90
C ILE A 54 13.51 4.18 1.44
N ASP A 55 14.24 4.49 2.51
CA ASP A 55 15.10 3.51 3.18
C ASP A 55 14.26 2.44 3.86
N ARG A 56 14.85 1.27 4.05
CA ARG A 56 14.22 0.14 4.75
C ARG A 56 14.46 0.23 6.24
N PRO A 57 13.47 -0.13 7.05
CA PRO A 57 12.10 -0.47 6.67
C PRO A 57 11.29 0.79 6.36
N ALA A 58 10.44 0.71 5.36
CA ALA A 58 9.72 1.87 4.85
C ALA A 58 8.96 2.64 5.93
N TYR A 59 8.25 1.92 6.82
CA TYR A 59 7.40 2.57 7.83
C TYR A 59 8.17 3.48 8.79
N LYS A 60 9.49 3.30 8.90
CA LYS A 60 10.35 4.15 9.74
C LYS A 60 10.90 5.36 9.00
N HIS A 61 10.74 5.40 7.70
CA HIS A 61 11.39 6.41 6.85
C HIS A 61 10.43 7.18 5.95
N LEU A 62 9.14 7.03 6.16
CA LEU A 62 8.13 7.79 5.41
C LEU A 62 8.18 9.25 5.83
N SER A 63 8.16 10.16 4.85
CA SER A 63 7.91 11.57 5.13
C SER A 63 6.44 11.75 5.52
N HIS A 64 6.12 12.91 6.09
CA HIS A 64 4.73 13.23 6.43
C HIS A 64 3.82 13.15 5.19
N ALA A 65 4.27 13.71 4.08
CA ALA A 65 3.52 13.69 2.83
C ALA A 65 3.31 12.26 2.32
N GLN A 66 4.34 11.43 2.38
CA GLN A 66 4.25 10.03 1.95
C GLN A 66 3.30 9.25 2.83
N ALA A 67 3.38 9.42 4.14
CA ALA A 67 2.50 8.73 5.09
C ALA A 67 1.04 9.12 4.85
N LYS A 68 0.79 10.40 4.61
CA LYS A 68 -0.55 10.91 4.34
C LYS A 68 -1.13 10.31 3.05
N LEU A 69 -0.32 10.27 1.99
CA LEU A 69 -0.73 9.67 0.72
C LEU A 69 -0.97 8.17 0.85
N ALA A 70 -0.13 7.49 1.63
CA ALA A 70 -0.29 6.05 1.87
C ALA A 70 -1.61 5.74 2.57
N VAL A 71 -1.95 6.51 3.62
CA VAL A 71 -3.21 6.35 4.35
C VAL A 71 -4.39 6.64 3.42
N GLN A 72 -4.32 7.71 2.65
CA GLN A 72 -5.37 8.06 1.70
C GLN A 72 -5.60 6.94 0.70
N LEU A 73 -4.54 6.42 0.11
CA LEU A 73 -4.65 5.34 -0.88
C LEU A 73 -5.22 4.06 -0.25
N CYS A 74 -4.78 3.72 0.96
CA CYS A 74 -5.34 2.57 1.68
C CYS A 74 -6.85 2.73 1.88
N ASN A 75 -7.30 3.90 2.28
CA ASN A 75 -8.73 4.16 2.45
C ASN A 75 -9.48 4.02 1.14
N GLU A 76 -8.92 4.49 0.04
CA GLU A 76 -9.53 4.38 -1.28
C GLU A 76 -9.63 2.93 -1.75
N ILE A 77 -8.61 2.14 -1.48
CA ILE A 77 -8.61 0.71 -1.81
C ILE A 77 -9.71 -0.01 -1.02
N ILE A 78 -9.76 0.23 0.29
CA ILE A 78 -10.73 -0.41 1.18
C ILE A 78 -12.16 -0.03 0.80
N ALA A 79 -12.37 1.23 0.41
CA ALA A 79 -13.67 1.72 -0.01
C ALA A 79 -14.08 1.30 -1.43
N GLY A 80 -13.18 0.66 -2.17
CA GLY A 80 -13.45 0.25 -3.55
C GLY A 80 -13.46 1.40 -4.54
N GLN A 81 -12.83 2.51 -4.20
CA GLN A 81 -12.80 3.69 -5.06
C GLN A 81 -11.69 3.66 -6.10
N VAL A 82 -10.74 2.74 -5.94
CA VAL A 82 -9.65 2.54 -6.90
C VAL A 82 -9.55 1.04 -7.21
N ASP A 83 -9.03 0.73 -8.39
CA ASP A 83 -8.86 -0.65 -8.85
C ASP A 83 -7.52 -1.18 -8.35
N LEU A 84 -7.55 -2.05 -7.34
CA LEU A 84 -6.35 -2.65 -6.77
C LEU A 84 -5.58 -3.47 -7.82
N SER A 85 -6.29 -4.14 -8.72
CA SER A 85 -5.65 -4.93 -9.78
C SER A 85 -4.81 -4.04 -10.68
N GLN A 86 -5.30 -2.85 -11.01
CA GLN A 86 -4.57 -1.88 -11.82
C GLN A 86 -3.34 -1.35 -11.09
N LEU A 87 -3.49 -1.06 -9.79
CA LEU A 87 -2.35 -0.60 -8.97
C LEU A 87 -1.30 -1.69 -8.86
N ASN A 88 -1.71 -2.94 -8.70
CA ASN A 88 -0.80 -4.08 -8.64
C ASN A 88 -0.05 -4.23 -9.96
N LEU A 89 -0.75 -4.14 -11.07
CA LEU A 89 -0.16 -4.23 -12.40
C LEU A 89 0.88 -3.14 -12.62
N GLN A 90 0.57 -1.92 -12.21
CA GLN A 90 1.48 -0.79 -12.33
C GLN A 90 2.74 -1.01 -11.48
N SER A 91 2.58 -1.48 -10.25
CA SER A 91 3.71 -1.80 -9.36
C SER A 91 4.62 -2.85 -10.00
N LEU A 92 4.04 -3.94 -10.51
CA LEU A 92 4.80 -5.00 -11.15
C LEU A 92 5.52 -4.52 -12.42
N THR A 93 4.89 -3.61 -13.15
CA THR A 93 5.50 -3.02 -14.36
C THR A 93 6.75 -2.22 -14.00
N TRP A 94 6.68 -1.41 -12.95
CA TRP A 94 7.85 -0.65 -12.48
C TRP A 94 8.99 -1.59 -12.07
N ARG A 95 8.68 -2.77 -11.56
CA ARG A 95 9.66 -3.75 -11.10
C ARG A 95 10.18 -4.66 -12.21
N GLY A 96 9.66 -4.50 -13.43
CA GLY A 96 10.03 -5.35 -14.55
C GLY A 96 9.52 -6.78 -14.43
N LYS A 97 8.42 -6.98 -13.68
CA LYS A 97 7.84 -8.31 -13.43
C LYS A 97 6.71 -8.64 -14.40
N ARG A 98 6.55 -7.84 -15.43
CA ARG A 98 5.43 -8.00 -16.33
C ARG A 98 5.85 -8.22 -17.73
#